data_265b47fd4705823a0bed9340f90df08e
#
_entry.id   265b47fd4705823a0bed9340f90df08e
#
_cell.length_a   1.000
_cell.length_b   1.000
_cell.length_c   1.000
_cell.angle_alpha   90.00
_cell.angle_beta   90.00
_cell.angle_gamma   90.00
#
_symmetry.space_group_name_H-M   'P 1'
#
loop_
_entity.id
_entity.type
_entity.pdbx_description
1 polymer ?
#
loop_
_entity_poly.entity_id
_entity_poly.type
_entity_poly.pdbx_seq_one_letter_code
_entity_poly.pdbx_strand_id
1 'polypeptide(L)'
;SGTVKKIGQQVGSGGRLIQTVVIAADGKQEPDPDLKPPKLDTMQEFLDAVRESGMVGLGGAGFPTVVKLTVKNLEQVKAVIINGAECEPYITSDTRTMLDRSEELMEGARLVQHFLQVRRVIFAIEDNKPRCIQLYRKLTKDEDGMEVCALKSLYPQGGEKVLIYNTIGEIVPEGKLPLDVGAIVLNCTTLANIARYCKTGMPLVEKCITVDGSAVAKPKNVIVPIGMKLADVFEQSGGFCAEPKKVLYGGPMMGIAVPDLDQPVLKNTNAVLAMTE
;
A
#
# COMPACT_ATOMS: atom_id res chain seq x y z
N SER A 1 14.35 -15.38 4.81
CA SER A 1 14.89 -16.75 4.70
C SER A 1 14.41 -17.64 5.85
N GLY A 2 14.37 -19.00 5.65
CA GLY A 2 13.88 -19.94 6.64
C GLY A 2 13.48 -21.30 6.05
N THR A 3 12.83 -22.13 6.86
CA THR A 3 12.41 -23.49 6.46
C THR A 3 10.89 -23.62 6.59
N VAL A 4 10.23 -24.12 5.54
CA VAL A 4 8.79 -24.44 5.58
C VAL A 4 8.57 -25.59 6.57
N LYS A 5 7.79 -25.34 7.61
CA LYS A 5 7.46 -26.32 8.66
C LYS A 5 6.11 -27.00 8.43
N LYS A 6 5.15 -26.26 7.88
CA LYS A 6 3.80 -26.76 7.70
C LYS A 6 3.09 -26.01 6.57
N ILE A 7 2.34 -26.74 5.77
CA ILE A 7 1.32 -26.18 4.88
C ILE A 7 -0.03 -26.58 5.48
N GLY A 8 -0.93 -25.64 5.66
CA GLY A 8 -2.20 -25.87 6.32
C GLY A 8 -3.30 -24.95 5.79
N GLN A 9 -4.37 -24.89 6.53
CA GLN A 9 -5.48 -23.98 6.28
C GLN A 9 -5.83 -23.26 7.58
N GLN A 10 -6.23 -22.01 7.46
CA GLN A 10 -6.69 -21.17 8.56
C GLN A 10 -7.95 -20.41 8.12
N VAL A 11 -8.82 -20.10 9.05
CA VAL A 11 -9.97 -19.23 8.79
C VAL A 11 -9.47 -17.80 8.73
N GLY A 12 -9.55 -17.19 7.54
CA GLY A 12 -9.21 -15.79 7.33
C GLY A 12 -10.38 -14.84 7.66
N SER A 13 -10.14 -13.55 7.47
CA SER A 13 -11.17 -12.54 7.62
C SER A 13 -12.38 -12.86 6.69
N GLY A 14 -13.59 -12.77 7.24
CA GLY A 14 -14.82 -13.12 6.53
C GLY A 14 -15.15 -14.62 6.51
N GLY A 15 -14.51 -15.43 7.36
CA GLY A 15 -14.86 -16.84 7.57
C GLY A 15 -14.42 -17.79 6.43
N ARG A 16 -13.63 -17.33 5.47
CA ARG A 16 -13.12 -18.15 4.37
C ARG A 16 -11.87 -18.90 4.79
N LEU A 17 -11.79 -20.19 4.39
CA LEU A 17 -10.56 -20.97 4.52
C LEU A 17 -9.51 -20.45 3.53
N ILE A 18 -8.34 -20.11 4.04
CA ILE A 18 -7.16 -19.70 3.28
C ILE A 18 -6.03 -20.69 3.51
N GLN A 19 -5.25 -20.97 2.47
CA GLN A 19 -4.03 -21.75 2.63
C GLN A 19 -2.98 -20.92 3.38
N THR A 20 -2.27 -21.57 4.28
CA THR A 20 -1.18 -20.99 5.05
C THR A 20 0.10 -21.79 4.90
N VAL A 21 1.22 -21.08 4.83
CA VAL A 21 2.56 -21.68 4.86
C VAL A 21 3.25 -21.15 6.11
N VAL A 22 3.57 -22.06 7.03
CA VAL A 22 4.31 -21.72 8.25
C VAL A 22 5.80 -21.87 7.97
N ILE A 23 6.52 -20.78 8.11
CA ILE A 23 7.97 -20.70 7.90
C ILE A 23 8.66 -20.46 9.25
N ALA A 24 9.56 -21.35 9.65
CA ALA A 24 10.50 -21.05 10.72
C ALA A 24 11.61 -20.18 10.17
N ALA A 25 11.60 -18.89 10.51
CA ALA A 25 12.63 -17.96 10.10
C ALA A 25 13.99 -18.34 10.69
N ASP A 26 15.04 -18.16 9.93
CA ASP A 26 16.42 -18.44 10.36
C ASP A 26 17.10 -17.24 11.06
N GLY A 27 16.38 -16.11 11.14
CA GLY A 27 16.87 -14.87 11.75
C GLY A 27 17.85 -14.07 10.89
N LYS A 28 18.25 -14.58 9.72
CA LYS A 28 19.21 -13.90 8.85
C LYS A 28 18.56 -12.93 7.88
N GLN A 29 17.33 -13.21 7.42
CA GLN A 29 16.60 -12.42 6.44
C GLN A 29 17.39 -12.18 5.14
N GLU A 30 18.18 -13.20 4.72
CA GLU A 30 18.97 -13.14 3.50
C GLU A 30 18.05 -13.23 2.27
N PRO A 31 18.18 -12.30 1.30
CA PRO A 31 17.49 -12.42 0.02
C PRO A 31 18.04 -13.60 -0.79
N ASP A 32 17.23 -14.11 -1.72
CA ASP A 32 17.67 -15.09 -2.68
C ASP A 32 18.81 -14.49 -3.55
N PRO A 33 19.98 -15.14 -3.65
CA PRO A 33 21.10 -14.61 -4.43
C PRO A 33 20.82 -14.56 -5.94
N ASP A 34 19.82 -15.31 -6.43
CA ASP A 34 19.43 -15.33 -7.85
C ASP A 34 18.42 -14.24 -8.22
N LEU A 35 17.99 -13.40 -7.28
CA LEU A 35 17.12 -12.27 -7.56
C LEU A 35 17.75 -11.32 -8.58
N LYS A 36 16.97 -11.00 -9.63
CA LYS A 36 17.38 -10.06 -10.69
C LYS A 36 16.24 -9.12 -11.01
N PRO A 37 16.55 -7.87 -11.39
CA PRO A 37 15.56 -6.96 -11.95
C PRO A 37 14.85 -7.61 -13.14
N PRO A 38 13.54 -7.44 -13.28
CA PRO A 38 12.81 -7.90 -14.44
C PRO A 38 13.21 -7.10 -15.69
N LYS A 39 13.00 -7.69 -16.85
CA LYS A 39 13.07 -6.99 -18.13
C LYS A 39 11.82 -6.12 -18.31
N LEU A 40 12.00 -4.90 -18.82
CA LEU A 40 10.94 -3.89 -18.91
C LEU A 40 10.97 -3.16 -20.26
N ASP A 41 11.00 -3.91 -21.36
CA ASP A 41 11.01 -3.31 -22.72
C ASP A 41 9.59 -3.11 -23.28
N THR A 42 8.61 -3.85 -22.76
CA THR A 42 7.23 -3.85 -23.26
C THR A 42 6.21 -3.71 -22.13
N MET A 43 5.00 -3.26 -22.49
CA MET A 43 3.86 -3.24 -21.56
C MET A 43 3.57 -4.61 -20.94
N GLN A 44 3.70 -5.69 -21.73
CA GLN A 44 3.46 -7.05 -21.22
C GLN A 44 4.50 -7.43 -20.17
N GLU A 45 5.77 -7.15 -20.41
CA GLU A 45 6.84 -7.41 -19.44
C GLU A 45 6.64 -6.60 -18.15
N PHE A 46 6.17 -5.36 -18.25
CA PHE A 46 5.81 -4.56 -17.07
C PHE A 46 4.64 -5.18 -16.29
N LEU A 47 3.58 -5.62 -16.96
CA LEU A 47 2.45 -6.29 -16.31
C LEU A 47 2.85 -7.61 -15.66
N ASP A 48 3.74 -8.37 -16.30
CA ASP A 48 4.27 -9.62 -15.75
C ASP A 48 5.15 -9.33 -14.52
N ALA A 49 6.00 -8.31 -14.58
CA ALA A 49 6.77 -7.83 -13.44
C ALA A 49 5.88 -7.43 -12.26
N VAL A 50 4.80 -6.67 -12.50
CA VAL A 50 3.84 -6.30 -11.45
C VAL A 50 3.13 -7.55 -10.87
N ARG A 51 2.82 -8.54 -11.68
CA ARG A 51 2.23 -9.81 -11.23
C ARG A 51 3.19 -10.59 -10.36
N GLU A 52 4.43 -10.80 -10.82
CA GLU A 52 5.47 -11.56 -10.12
C GLU A 52 5.91 -10.90 -8.83
N SER A 53 5.89 -9.57 -8.77
CA SER A 53 6.16 -8.83 -7.54
C SER A 53 5.20 -9.14 -6.41
N GLY A 54 4.04 -9.73 -6.72
CA GLY A 54 2.98 -10.00 -5.76
C GLY A 54 2.25 -8.76 -5.25
N MET A 55 2.35 -7.62 -5.97
CA MET A 55 1.74 -6.36 -5.56
C MET A 55 0.22 -6.39 -5.57
N VAL A 56 -0.33 -5.86 -4.49
CA VAL A 56 -1.75 -5.59 -4.29
C VAL A 56 -1.94 -4.15 -3.82
N GLY A 57 -3.17 -3.69 -3.72
CA GLY A 57 -3.47 -2.38 -3.14
C GLY A 57 -3.09 -2.34 -1.66
N LEU A 58 -1.98 -1.68 -1.33
CA LEU A 58 -1.38 -1.68 0.00
C LEU A 58 -2.04 -0.68 0.98
N GLY A 59 -2.96 0.14 0.51
CA GLY A 59 -3.75 1.06 1.34
C GLY A 59 -4.94 0.43 2.08
N GLY A 60 -5.05 -0.91 2.12
CA GLY A 60 -6.07 -1.65 2.87
C GLY A 60 -6.93 -2.59 2.02
N ALA A 61 -7.27 -2.22 0.78
CA ALA A 61 -8.21 -2.99 -0.06
C ALA A 61 -7.66 -4.35 -0.55
N GLY A 62 -6.34 -4.48 -0.72
CA GLY A 62 -5.71 -5.74 -1.15
C GLY A 62 -6.04 -6.18 -2.57
N PHE A 63 -6.60 -5.31 -3.41
CA PHE A 63 -6.95 -5.64 -4.79
C PHE A 63 -5.69 -5.85 -5.65
N PRO A 64 -5.62 -6.91 -6.49
CA PRO A 64 -4.44 -7.17 -7.32
C PRO A 64 -4.09 -6.01 -8.25
N THR A 65 -2.89 -5.44 -8.12
CA THR A 65 -2.50 -4.23 -8.84
C THR A 65 -2.42 -4.47 -10.34
N VAL A 66 -1.95 -5.64 -10.76
CA VAL A 66 -1.87 -6.00 -12.19
C VAL A 66 -3.24 -5.91 -12.88
N VAL A 67 -4.33 -6.26 -12.19
CA VAL A 67 -5.69 -6.17 -12.75
C VAL A 67 -6.09 -4.71 -13.02
N LYS A 68 -5.72 -3.78 -12.13
CA LYS A 68 -5.95 -2.35 -12.35
C LYS A 68 -5.16 -1.79 -13.54
N LEU A 69 -3.96 -2.33 -13.77
CA LEU A 69 -3.06 -1.86 -14.84
C LEU A 69 -3.31 -2.57 -16.18
N THR A 70 -4.07 -3.67 -16.19
CA THR A 70 -4.43 -4.39 -17.42
C THR A 70 -5.58 -3.66 -18.12
N VAL A 71 -5.25 -2.66 -18.93
CA VAL A 71 -6.20 -1.83 -19.66
C VAL A 71 -6.28 -2.26 -21.11
N LYS A 72 -7.49 -2.54 -21.62
CA LYS A 72 -7.69 -2.97 -23.00
C LYS A 72 -7.49 -1.84 -24.02
N ASN A 73 -7.88 -0.63 -23.67
CA ASN A 73 -7.72 0.56 -24.50
C ASN A 73 -7.07 1.67 -23.66
N LEU A 74 -5.80 1.94 -23.92
CA LEU A 74 -5.01 2.95 -23.20
C LEU A 74 -5.52 4.38 -23.48
N GLU A 75 -6.09 4.65 -24.65
CA GLU A 75 -6.61 5.98 -25.01
C GLU A 75 -7.75 6.45 -24.10
N GLN A 76 -8.46 5.52 -23.46
CA GLN A 76 -9.51 5.87 -22.50
C GLN A 76 -8.97 6.38 -21.15
N VAL A 77 -7.68 6.15 -20.85
CA VAL A 77 -7.10 6.56 -19.58
C VAL A 77 -6.77 8.04 -19.61
N LYS A 78 -7.54 8.84 -18.90
CA LYS A 78 -7.37 10.31 -18.80
C LYS A 78 -6.32 10.67 -17.75
N ALA A 79 -6.29 9.94 -16.63
CA ALA A 79 -5.38 10.21 -15.53
C ALA A 79 -5.08 8.97 -14.69
N VAL A 80 -3.85 8.92 -14.16
CA VAL A 80 -3.48 8.07 -13.03
C VAL A 80 -3.45 8.93 -11.77
N ILE A 81 -4.18 8.52 -10.75
CA ILE A 81 -4.27 9.21 -9.46
C ILE A 81 -3.51 8.41 -8.43
N ILE A 82 -2.45 8.99 -7.89
CA ILE A 82 -1.65 8.40 -6.82
C ILE A 82 -2.29 8.80 -5.49
N ASN A 83 -2.89 7.82 -4.83
CA ASN A 83 -3.58 8.01 -3.57
C ASN A 83 -2.58 8.09 -2.41
N GLY A 84 -2.33 9.30 -1.93
CA GLY A 84 -1.59 9.65 -0.72
C GLY A 84 -2.48 10.33 0.33
N ALA A 85 -3.81 10.15 0.25
CA ALA A 85 -4.75 10.78 1.17
C ALA A 85 -4.56 10.28 2.61
N GLU A 86 -4.53 8.94 2.84
CA GLU A 86 -4.35 8.33 4.16
C GLU A 86 -5.31 8.93 5.21
N CYS A 87 -6.64 8.82 4.93
CA CYS A 87 -7.69 9.49 5.67
C CYS A 87 -8.13 8.77 6.96
N GLU A 88 -7.63 7.56 7.23
CA GLU A 88 -7.90 6.82 8.45
C GLU A 88 -7.16 7.42 9.66
N PRO A 89 -7.84 7.70 10.78
CA PRO A 89 -7.16 8.15 12.00
C PRO A 89 -6.10 7.13 12.46
N TYR A 90 -5.07 7.62 13.15
CA TYR A 90 -3.90 6.89 13.65
C TYR A 90 -2.92 6.42 12.56
N ILE A 91 -3.33 6.23 11.32
CA ILE A 91 -2.46 5.66 10.28
C ILE A 91 -1.55 6.73 9.70
N THR A 92 -0.25 6.42 9.58
CA THR A 92 0.78 7.31 9.04
C THR A 92 1.80 6.57 8.15
N SER A 93 1.55 5.31 7.79
CA SER A 93 2.47 4.47 7.00
C SER A 93 2.67 4.96 5.57
N ASP A 94 1.61 5.47 4.92
CA ASP A 94 1.70 6.07 3.59
C ASP A 94 2.42 7.42 3.63
N THR A 95 2.19 8.23 4.68
CA THR A 95 2.94 9.47 4.93
C THR A 95 4.44 9.18 5.06
N ARG A 96 4.83 8.11 5.78
CA ARG A 96 6.24 7.70 5.87
C ARG A 96 6.78 7.27 4.51
N THR A 97 6.04 6.47 3.76
CA THR A 97 6.44 6.08 2.40
C THR A 97 6.68 7.32 1.52
N MET A 98 5.75 8.27 1.52
CA MET A 98 5.87 9.51 0.74
C MET A 98 7.11 10.33 1.13
N LEU A 99 7.48 10.36 2.40
CA LEU A 99 8.65 11.13 2.87
C LEU A 99 9.97 10.38 2.71
N ASP A 100 10.00 9.10 3.09
CA ASP A 100 11.24 8.34 3.20
C ASP A 100 11.63 7.63 1.91
N ARG A 101 10.66 7.37 1.02
CA ARG A 101 10.83 6.63 -0.23
C ARG A 101 10.31 7.44 -1.43
N SER A 102 10.49 8.76 -1.37
CA SER A 102 9.99 9.67 -2.41
C SER A 102 10.59 9.41 -3.79
N GLU A 103 11.86 9.02 -3.87
CA GLU A 103 12.52 8.68 -5.13
C GLU A 103 11.91 7.42 -5.76
N GLU A 104 11.67 6.37 -4.97
CA GLU A 104 11.01 5.15 -5.46
C GLU A 104 9.57 5.43 -5.89
N LEU A 105 8.84 6.28 -5.16
CA LEU A 105 7.48 6.64 -5.53
C LEU A 105 7.45 7.45 -6.84
N MET A 106 8.37 8.38 -7.04
CA MET A 106 8.51 9.10 -8.31
C MET A 106 8.85 8.17 -9.46
N GLU A 107 9.77 7.22 -9.24
CA GLU A 107 10.10 6.22 -10.25
C GLU A 107 8.90 5.33 -10.59
N GLY A 108 8.13 4.88 -9.60
CA GLY A 108 6.88 4.15 -9.82
C GLY A 108 5.86 4.96 -10.64
N ALA A 109 5.78 6.26 -10.39
CA ALA A 109 4.92 7.16 -11.16
C ALA A 109 5.37 7.26 -12.63
N ARG A 110 6.69 7.40 -12.88
CA ARG A 110 7.26 7.40 -14.24
C ARG A 110 7.02 6.09 -14.97
N LEU A 111 7.23 4.94 -14.31
CA LEU A 111 6.97 3.62 -14.90
C LEU A 111 5.50 3.50 -15.34
N VAL A 112 4.56 3.84 -14.48
CA VAL A 112 3.13 3.77 -14.81
C VAL A 112 2.77 4.77 -15.90
N GLN A 113 3.29 6.01 -15.86
CA GLN A 113 3.08 7.01 -16.90
C GLN A 113 3.58 6.50 -18.26
N HIS A 114 4.78 5.94 -18.29
CA HIS A 114 5.41 5.43 -19.52
C HIS A 114 4.63 4.26 -20.12
N PHE A 115 4.39 3.21 -19.33
CA PHE A 115 3.77 1.98 -19.84
C PHE A 115 2.28 2.14 -20.16
N LEU A 116 1.55 2.96 -19.38
CA LEU A 116 0.15 3.29 -19.69
C LEU A 116 0.01 4.41 -20.73
N GLN A 117 1.11 5.05 -21.16
CA GLN A 117 1.12 6.19 -22.08
C GLN A 117 0.15 7.31 -21.65
N VAL A 118 -0.02 7.48 -20.35
CA VAL A 118 -0.94 8.46 -19.79
C VAL A 118 -0.27 9.82 -19.70
N ARG A 119 -1.00 10.87 -20.09
CA ARG A 119 -0.47 12.25 -20.07
C ARG A 119 -0.52 12.89 -18.68
N ARG A 120 -1.37 12.40 -17.78
CA ARG A 120 -1.64 13.07 -16.50
C ARG A 120 -1.50 12.11 -15.33
N VAL A 121 -0.58 12.43 -14.41
CA VAL A 121 -0.36 11.72 -13.15
C VAL A 121 -0.53 12.70 -12.00
N ILE A 122 -1.44 12.40 -11.08
CA ILE A 122 -1.85 13.30 -10.00
C ILE A 122 -1.47 12.70 -8.64
N PHE A 123 -0.59 13.35 -7.91
CA PHE A 123 -0.31 13.02 -6.51
C PHE A 123 -1.39 13.67 -5.63
N ALA A 124 -2.35 12.89 -5.18
CA ALA A 124 -3.49 13.34 -4.39
C ALA A 124 -3.17 13.18 -2.89
N ILE A 125 -2.90 14.30 -2.22
CA ILE A 125 -2.36 14.35 -0.84
C ILE A 125 -3.23 15.28 0.00
N GLU A 126 -3.65 14.83 1.20
CA GLU A 126 -4.42 15.68 2.12
C GLU A 126 -3.60 16.84 2.68
N ASP A 127 -4.27 17.97 2.93
CA ASP A 127 -3.69 19.23 3.39
C ASP A 127 -3.10 19.17 4.82
N ASN A 128 -3.46 18.17 5.60
CA ASN A 128 -2.81 17.85 6.88
C ASN A 128 -1.39 17.28 6.74
N LYS A 129 -0.91 17.06 5.49
CA LYS A 129 0.43 16.56 5.16
C LYS A 129 1.28 17.60 4.40
N PRO A 130 1.48 18.82 4.94
CA PRO A 130 2.13 19.91 4.21
C PRO A 130 3.55 19.58 3.75
N ARG A 131 4.30 18.78 4.52
CA ARG A 131 5.66 18.36 4.16
C ARG A 131 5.66 17.48 2.90
N CYS A 132 4.70 16.55 2.78
CA CYS A 132 4.54 15.73 1.58
C CYS A 132 4.16 16.60 0.38
N ILE A 133 3.18 17.51 0.53
CA ILE A 133 2.77 18.43 -0.54
C ILE A 133 3.94 19.27 -1.05
N GLN A 134 4.73 19.86 -0.16
CA GLN A 134 5.90 20.66 -0.52
C GLN A 134 6.95 19.82 -1.26
N LEU A 135 7.24 18.60 -0.74
CA LEU A 135 8.20 17.70 -1.35
C LEU A 135 7.78 17.33 -2.77
N TYR A 136 6.53 16.86 -2.96
CA TYR A 136 6.07 16.42 -4.28
C TYR A 136 5.88 17.57 -5.27
N ARG A 137 5.49 18.76 -4.83
CA ARG A 137 5.51 19.96 -5.69
C ARG A 137 6.90 20.29 -6.21
N LYS A 138 7.94 20.04 -5.39
CA LYS A 138 9.34 20.22 -5.82
C LYS A 138 9.75 19.12 -6.80
N LEU A 139 9.42 17.86 -6.51
CA LEU A 139 9.79 16.70 -7.32
C LEU A 139 9.09 16.66 -8.68
N THR A 140 7.84 17.13 -8.74
CA THR A 140 7.06 17.16 -10.00
C THR A 140 7.26 18.42 -10.83
N LYS A 141 8.05 19.40 -10.36
CA LYS A 141 8.19 20.69 -11.03
C LYS A 141 8.65 20.60 -12.48
N ASP A 142 9.58 19.69 -12.75
CA ASP A 142 10.20 19.52 -14.06
C ASP A 142 9.76 18.19 -14.76
N GLU A 143 8.71 17.53 -14.20
CA GLU A 143 8.13 16.30 -14.75
C GLU A 143 6.90 16.61 -15.59
N ASP A 144 6.96 16.28 -16.87
CA ASP A 144 5.83 16.54 -17.78
C ASP A 144 4.59 15.71 -17.39
N GLY A 145 3.47 16.39 -17.27
CA GLY A 145 2.18 15.77 -16.95
C GLY A 145 2.02 15.30 -15.50
N MET A 146 3.00 15.56 -14.60
CA MET A 146 2.88 15.24 -13.19
C MET A 146 2.50 16.46 -12.36
N GLU A 147 1.52 16.31 -11.49
CA GLU A 147 1.03 17.41 -10.64
C GLU A 147 0.64 16.94 -9.24
N VAL A 148 0.55 17.89 -8.30
CA VAL A 148 0.08 17.66 -6.94
C VAL A 148 -1.27 18.29 -6.72
N CYS A 149 -2.25 17.49 -6.35
CA CYS A 149 -3.57 17.93 -5.89
C CYS A 149 -3.62 17.89 -4.36
N ALA A 150 -3.68 19.06 -3.73
CA ALA A 150 -3.89 19.15 -2.29
C ALA A 150 -5.38 19.00 -1.97
N LEU A 151 -5.73 17.99 -1.20
CA LEU A 151 -7.09 17.62 -0.84
C LEU A 151 -7.41 18.09 0.58
N LYS A 152 -8.68 18.39 0.84
CA LYS A 152 -9.14 18.63 2.22
C LYS A 152 -9.07 17.34 3.04
N SER A 153 -8.62 17.45 4.30
CA SER A 153 -8.64 16.32 5.25
C SER A 153 -10.05 16.03 5.70
N LEU A 154 -10.69 15.10 5.02
CA LEU A 154 -12.05 14.64 5.27
C LEU A 154 -12.08 13.11 5.15
N TYR A 155 -13.01 12.47 5.87
CA TYR A 155 -13.25 11.05 5.69
C TYR A 155 -14.53 10.85 4.87
N PRO A 156 -14.52 9.99 3.82
CA PRO A 156 -13.47 9.08 3.33
C PRO A 156 -12.69 9.61 2.11
N GLN A 157 -11.84 10.60 2.28
CA GLN A 157 -11.10 11.25 1.18
C GLN A 157 -10.27 10.26 0.33
N GLY A 158 -9.70 9.22 0.97
CA GLY A 158 -8.97 8.15 0.28
C GLY A 158 -9.86 7.14 -0.46
N GLY A 159 -11.17 7.25 -0.36
CA GLY A 159 -12.10 6.41 -1.11
C GLY A 159 -12.01 6.68 -2.62
N GLU A 160 -11.85 5.62 -3.43
CA GLU A 160 -11.54 5.75 -4.86
C GLU A 160 -12.47 6.72 -5.62
N LYS A 161 -13.79 6.60 -5.44
CA LYS A 161 -14.77 7.45 -6.11
C LYS A 161 -14.73 8.90 -5.63
N VAL A 162 -14.50 9.11 -4.33
CA VAL A 162 -14.34 10.44 -3.72
C VAL A 162 -13.08 11.11 -4.24
N LEU A 163 -11.99 10.35 -4.29
CA LEU A 163 -10.71 10.82 -4.78
C LEU A 163 -10.78 11.25 -6.25
N ILE A 164 -11.42 10.46 -7.11
CA ILE A 164 -11.62 10.77 -8.53
C ILE A 164 -12.40 12.08 -8.68
N TYR A 165 -13.51 12.23 -7.94
CA TYR A 165 -14.28 13.46 -7.99
C TYR A 165 -13.46 14.69 -7.56
N ASN A 166 -12.73 14.58 -6.47
CA ASN A 166 -11.96 15.70 -5.92
C ASN A 166 -10.69 16.03 -6.70
N THR A 167 -10.23 15.14 -7.60
CA THR A 167 -9.02 15.37 -8.42
C THR A 167 -9.33 15.76 -9.85
N ILE A 168 -10.22 15.03 -10.53
CA ILE A 168 -10.53 15.24 -11.95
C ILE A 168 -11.98 15.64 -12.22
N GLY A 169 -12.82 15.78 -11.18
CA GLY A 169 -14.22 16.21 -11.30
C GLY A 169 -15.18 15.16 -11.86
N GLU A 170 -14.73 13.95 -12.13
CA GLU A 170 -15.55 12.89 -12.72
C GLU A 170 -16.33 12.13 -11.65
N ILE A 171 -17.58 11.80 -11.95
CA ILE A 171 -18.46 11.01 -11.09
C ILE A 171 -18.48 9.57 -11.61
N VAL A 172 -17.98 8.63 -10.83
CA VAL A 172 -18.09 7.20 -11.15
C VAL A 172 -19.48 6.71 -10.82
N PRO A 173 -20.34 6.35 -11.82
CA PRO A 173 -21.70 5.90 -11.58
C PRO A 173 -21.78 4.65 -10.70
N GLU A 174 -22.98 4.38 -10.17
CA GLU A 174 -23.22 3.14 -9.46
C GLU A 174 -22.97 1.91 -10.35
N GLY A 175 -22.35 0.88 -9.79
CA GLY A 175 -21.97 -0.34 -10.54
C GLY A 175 -20.84 -0.18 -11.53
N LYS A 176 -20.30 1.05 -11.73
CA LYS A 176 -19.17 1.33 -12.62
C LYS A 176 -17.83 1.37 -11.89
N LEU A 177 -16.76 1.18 -12.65
CA LEU A 177 -15.37 1.19 -12.17
C LEU A 177 -14.69 2.54 -12.47
N PRO A 178 -13.62 2.90 -11.77
CA PRO A 178 -12.81 4.08 -12.07
C PRO A 178 -12.41 4.21 -13.54
N LEU A 179 -12.06 3.11 -14.19
CA LEU A 179 -11.68 3.09 -15.61
C LEU A 179 -12.82 3.52 -16.55
N ASP A 180 -14.09 3.32 -16.17
CA ASP A 180 -15.24 3.76 -16.99
C ASP A 180 -15.31 5.29 -17.15
N VAL A 181 -14.66 6.04 -16.25
CA VAL A 181 -14.49 7.50 -16.33
C VAL A 181 -13.07 7.92 -16.72
N GLY A 182 -12.23 6.96 -17.08
CA GLY A 182 -10.85 7.20 -17.51
C GLY A 182 -9.84 7.38 -16.36
N ALA A 183 -10.15 6.93 -15.17
CA ALA A 183 -9.27 7.04 -14.01
C ALA A 183 -8.68 5.69 -13.59
N ILE A 184 -7.39 5.69 -13.23
CA ILE A 184 -6.73 4.59 -12.52
C ILE A 184 -6.24 5.14 -11.19
N VAL A 185 -6.64 4.52 -10.09
CA VAL A 185 -6.22 4.93 -8.74
C VAL A 185 -5.27 3.90 -8.17
N LEU A 186 -4.07 4.33 -7.76
CA LEU A 186 -3.02 3.51 -7.18
C LEU A 186 -2.57 4.10 -5.85
N ASN A 187 -2.43 3.25 -4.83
CA ASN A 187 -1.87 3.69 -3.55
C ASN A 187 -0.37 4.02 -3.68
N CYS A 188 0.09 5.05 -2.99
CA CYS A 188 1.48 5.54 -3.05
C CYS A 188 2.49 4.47 -2.61
N THR A 189 2.22 3.72 -1.54
CA THR A 189 3.09 2.63 -1.08
C THR A 189 3.14 1.48 -2.10
N THR A 190 2.04 1.18 -2.79
CA THR A 190 2.02 0.20 -3.89
C THR A 190 2.98 0.61 -5.00
N LEU A 191 2.93 1.87 -5.45
CA LEU A 191 3.82 2.36 -6.52
C LEU A 191 5.29 2.36 -6.14
N ALA A 192 5.63 2.80 -4.93
CA ALA A 192 7.01 2.75 -4.45
C ALA A 192 7.56 1.31 -4.42
N ASN A 193 6.72 0.32 -4.06
CA ASN A 193 7.15 -1.08 -4.06
C ASN A 193 7.24 -1.68 -5.48
N ILE A 194 6.42 -1.25 -6.43
CA ILE A 194 6.57 -1.62 -7.86
C ILE A 194 7.94 -1.14 -8.37
N ALA A 195 8.30 0.12 -8.11
CA ALA A 195 9.60 0.65 -8.52
C ALA A 195 10.76 -0.12 -7.88
N ARG A 196 10.66 -0.43 -6.57
CA ARG A 196 11.67 -1.25 -5.89
C ARG A 196 11.82 -2.63 -6.53
N TYR A 197 10.71 -3.30 -6.84
CA TYR A 197 10.75 -4.59 -7.53
C TYR A 197 11.40 -4.48 -8.91
N CYS A 198 10.98 -3.52 -9.71
CA CYS A 198 11.53 -3.29 -11.05
C CYS A 198 13.05 -2.99 -11.02
N LYS A 199 13.53 -2.37 -9.94
CA LYS A 199 14.95 -2.06 -9.75
C LYS A 199 15.77 -3.23 -9.21
N THR A 200 15.19 -4.10 -8.38
CA THR A 200 15.94 -5.07 -7.57
C THR A 200 15.55 -6.53 -7.80
N GLY A 201 14.36 -6.80 -8.35
CA GLY A 201 13.74 -8.12 -8.38
C GLY A 201 13.18 -8.58 -7.03
N MET A 202 13.30 -7.78 -5.96
CA MET A 202 12.80 -8.15 -4.63
C MET A 202 11.26 -8.05 -4.58
N PRO A 203 10.53 -9.15 -4.43
CA PRO A 203 9.07 -9.13 -4.34
C PRO A 203 8.59 -8.49 -3.03
N LEU A 204 7.28 -8.32 -2.90
CA LEU A 204 6.66 -7.77 -1.71
C LEU A 204 6.75 -8.78 -0.54
N VAL A 205 7.79 -8.68 0.25
CA VAL A 205 8.05 -9.54 1.43
C VAL A 205 8.03 -8.78 2.75
N GLU A 206 8.11 -7.47 2.70
CA GLU A 206 8.07 -6.58 3.85
C GLU A 206 7.26 -5.32 3.56
N LYS A 207 6.79 -4.66 4.58
CA LYS A 207 6.07 -3.39 4.42
C LYS A 207 6.15 -2.52 5.67
N CYS A 208 6.07 -1.21 5.47
CA CYS A 208 5.88 -0.24 6.54
C CYS A 208 4.43 -0.29 7.02
N ILE A 209 4.23 -0.43 8.32
CA ILE A 209 2.93 -0.37 8.98
C ILE A 209 2.97 0.60 10.15
N THR A 210 1.83 1.15 10.51
CA THR A 210 1.67 1.94 11.74
C THR A 210 1.31 1.01 12.90
N VAL A 211 2.02 1.14 14.01
CA VAL A 211 1.69 0.51 15.29
C VAL A 211 1.30 1.62 16.24
N ASP A 212 0.03 1.67 16.64
CA ASP A 212 -0.53 2.78 17.45
C ASP A 212 -1.73 2.31 18.28
N GLY A 213 -2.32 3.22 19.01
CA GLY A 213 -3.50 3.00 19.85
C GLY A 213 -3.21 3.24 21.32
N SER A 214 -4.28 3.44 22.10
CA SER A 214 -4.19 3.84 23.51
C SER A 214 -3.50 2.82 24.41
N ALA A 215 -3.42 1.54 24.01
CA ALA A 215 -2.72 0.48 24.75
C ALA A 215 -1.25 0.32 24.32
N VAL A 216 -0.79 0.96 23.24
CA VAL A 216 0.59 0.80 22.76
C VAL A 216 1.55 1.69 23.53
N ALA A 217 2.64 1.09 24.05
CA ALA A 217 3.61 1.83 24.88
C ALA A 217 4.41 2.87 24.09
N LYS A 218 4.76 2.57 22.84
CA LYS A 218 5.59 3.44 21.97
C LYS A 218 5.05 3.43 20.55
N PRO A 219 4.03 4.26 20.25
CA PRO A 219 3.50 4.40 18.89
C PRO A 219 4.58 4.77 17.87
N LYS A 220 4.60 4.08 16.73
CA LYS A 220 5.58 4.31 15.66
C LYS A 220 5.18 3.64 14.35
N ASN A 221 5.88 3.99 13.28
CA ASN A 221 5.88 3.21 12.04
C ASN A 221 7.06 2.22 12.06
N VAL A 222 6.82 1.00 11.63
CA VAL A 222 7.83 -0.07 11.57
C VAL A 222 7.79 -0.78 10.22
N ILE A 223 8.96 -1.22 9.74
CA ILE A 223 9.06 -2.12 8.61
C ILE A 223 9.07 -3.53 9.16
N VAL A 224 8.13 -4.35 8.72
CA VAL A 224 7.95 -5.73 9.20
C VAL A 224 7.83 -6.71 8.04
N PRO A 225 8.34 -7.94 8.18
CA PRO A 225 8.08 -9.01 7.23
C PRO A 225 6.58 -9.34 7.16
N ILE A 226 6.08 -9.56 5.94
CA ILE A 226 4.73 -10.10 5.75
C ILE A 226 4.71 -11.52 6.31
N GLY A 227 3.69 -11.83 7.11
CA GLY A 227 3.59 -13.10 7.84
C GLY A 227 4.11 -13.07 9.28
N MET A 228 4.76 -11.97 9.71
CA MET A 228 5.15 -11.78 11.10
C MET A 228 3.91 -11.75 12.00
N LYS A 229 3.95 -12.42 13.14
CA LYS A 229 2.83 -12.41 14.10
C LYS A 229 2.62 -11.02 14.69
N LEU A 230 1.39 -10.65 14.97
CA LEU A 230 1.08 -9.38 15.62
C LEU A 230 1.68 -9.30 17.03
N ALA A 231 1.75 -10.41 17.76
CA ALA A 231 2.43 -10.46 19.06
C ALA A 231 3.87 -9.96 18.95
N ASP A 232 4.63 -10.47 17.98
CA ASP A 232 6.02 -10.09 17.74
C ASP A 232 6.14 -8.62 17.29
N VAL A 233 5.20 -8.13 16.48
CA VAL A 233 5.15 -6.72 16.06
C VAL A 233 4.98 -5.79 17.25
N PHE A 234 4.04 -6.08 18.17
CA PHE A 234 3.84 -5.27 19.35
C PHE A 234 5.02 -5.36 20.31
N GLU A 235 5.58 -6.55 20.53
CA GLU A 235 6.75 -6.75 21.38
C GLU A 235 7.95 -5.94 20.89
N GLN A 236 8.31 -6.03 19.61
CA GLN A 236 9.40 -5.26 18.98
C GLN A 236 9.11 -3.76 18.94
N SER A 237 7.85 -3.37 19.03
CA SER A 237 7.44 -1.97 19.11
C SER A 237 7.48 -1.42 20.53
N GLY A 238 7.83 -2.22 21.53
CA GLY A 238 7.95 -1.83 22.93
C GLY A 238 6.81 -2.29 23.82
N GLY A 239 5.93 -3.15 23.30
CA GLY A 239 4.84 -3.76 24.06
C GLY A 239 3.67 -2.83 24.34
N PHE A 240 2.88 -3.22 25.34
CA PHE A 240 1.70 -2.49 25.77
C PHE A 240 1.98 -1.71 27.06
N CYS A 241 1.37 -0.53 27.18
CA CYS A 241 1.34 0.24 28.43
C CYS A 241 0.07 -0.05 29.26
N ALA A 242 -0.93 -0.69 28.65
CA ALA A 242 -2.15 -1.15 29.30
C ALA A 242 -2.64 -2.41 28.57
N GLU A 243 -3.48 -3.21 29.22
CA GLU A 243 -4.09 -4.38 28.61
C GLU A 243 -5.01 -3.96 27.44
N PRO A 244 -4.75 -4.42 26.21
CA PRO A 244 -5.60 -4.08 25.07
C PRO A 244 -6.93 -4.84 25.15
N LYS A 245 -8.04 -4.12 25.07
CA LYS A 245 -9.38 -4.70 24.95
C LYS A 245 -9.79 -4.96 23.50
N LYS A 246 -9.13 -4.29 22.58
CA LYS A 246 -9.39 -4.43 21.15
C LYS A 246 -8.10 -4.24 20.36
N VAL A 247 -7.86 -5.15 19.40
CA VAL A 247 -6.79 -5.01 18.42
C VAL A 247 -7.42 -4.98 17.03
N LEU A 248 -6.96 -4.07 16.19
CA LEU A 248 -7.48 -3.87 14.84
C LEU A 248 -6.38 -4.08 13.79
N TYR A 249 -6.71 -4.75 12.69
CA TYR A 249 -6.02 -4.57 11.42
C TYR A 249 -6.56 -3.32 10.74
N GLY A 250 -5.70 -2.37 10.38
CA GLY A 250 -6.08 -1.10 9.77
C GLY A 250 -6.55 -0.06 10.78
N GLY A 251 -7.24 0.96 10.29
CA GLY A 251 -7.72 2.08 11.10
C GLY A 251 -9.05 1.81 11.82
N PRO A 252 -9.50 2.74 12.64
CA PRO A 252 -10.73 2.56 13.43
C PRO A 252 -12.01 2.64 12.58
N MET A 253 -11.95 3.19 11.35
CA MET A 253 -13.12 3.37 10.50
C MET A 253 -13.40 2.14 9.62
N MET A 254 -12.37 1.55 9.02
CA MET A 254 -12.48 0.41 8.09
C MET A 254 -11.76 -0.84 8.58
N GLY A 255 -11.06 -0.76 9.71
CA GLY A 255 -10.30 -1.88 10.27
C GLY A 255 -11.18 -3.02 10.77
N ILE A 256 -10.55 -4.19 10.90
CA ILE A 256 -11.21 -5.42 11.34
C ILE A 256 -10.62 -5.82 12.70
N ALA A 257 -11.48 -6.15 13.66
CA ALA A 257 -11.04 -6.65 14.95
C ALA A 257 -10.34 -8.01 14.80
N VAL A 258 -9.22 -8.15 15.48
CA VAL A 258 -8.39 -9.35 15.46
C VAL A 258 -8.73 -10.20 16.69
N PRO A 259 -9.03 -11.50 16.53
CA PRO A 259 -9.43 -12.36 17.65
C PRO A 259 -8.27 -12.72 18.57
N ASP A 260 -7.05 -12.80 18.04
CA ASP A 260 -5.82 -13.15 18.75
C ASP A 260 -4.57 -12.52 18.08
N LEU A 261 -3.47 -12.47 18.81
CA LEU A 261 -2.22 -11.88 18.33
C LEU A 261 -1.32 -12.87 17.56
N ASP A 262 -1.73 -14.12 17.40
CA ASP A 262 -1.03 -15.09 16.54
C ASP A 262 -1.31 -14.87 15.05
N GLN A 263 -2.24 -13.97 14.73
CA GLN A 263 -2.54 -13.58 13.37
C GLN A 263 -1.33 -12.91 12.69
N PRO A 264 -1.08 -13.21 11.39
CA PRO A 264 0.07 -12.65 10.68
C PRO A 264 -0.20 -11.27 10.12
N VAL A 265 0.83 -10.46 9.96
CA VAL A 265 0.79 -9.28 9.09
C VAL A 265 0.49 -9.70 7.66
N LEU A 266 -0.51 -9.09 7.04
CA LEU A 266 -0.93 -9.36 5.67
C LEU A 266 -0.39 -8.29 4.70
N LYS A 267 -0.40 -8.58 3.40
CA LYS A 267 0.02 -7.60 2.37
C LYS A 267 -0.72 -6.28 2.48
N ASN A 268 -2.01 -6.32 2.78
CA ASN A 268 -2.86 -5.13 2.91
C ASN A 268 -2.95 -4.56 4.33
N THR A 269 -2.24 -5.11 5.31
CA THR A 269 -2.14 -4.51 6.65
C THR A 269 -1.35 -3.21 6.57
N ASN A 270 -1.95 -2.07 6.80
CA ASN A 270 -1.30 -0.76 6.82
C ASN A 270 -1.13 -0.19 8.23
N ALA A 271 -1.87 -0.73 9.19
CA ALA A 271 -1.73 -0.45 10.60
C ALA A 271 -2.15 -1.63 11.46
N VAL A 272 -1.65 -1.68 12.68
CA VAL A 272 -2.17 -2.48 13.78
C VAL A 272 -2.38 -1.57 14.97
N LEU A 273 -3.62 -1.49 15.45
CA LEU A 273 -4.00 -0.60 16.54
C LEU A 273 -4.43 -1.43 17.74
N ALA A 274 -3.91 -1.08 18.92
CA ALA A 274 -4.33 -1.69 20.19
C ALA A 274 -4.98 -0.65 21.09
N MET A 275 -6.25 -0.87 21.44
CA MET A 275 -7.09 0.07 22.16
C MET A 275 -7.45 -0.45 23.55
N THR A 276 -7.56 0.46 24.51
CA THR A 276 -8.00 0.17 25.90
C THR A 276 -9.52 0.15 26.05
N GLU A 277 -10.26 0.61 25.04
CA GLU A 277 -11.73 0.70 25.04
C GLU A 277 -12.32 0.16 23.75
#